data_f2fcb3ab72902bf2e148b22c9c156fc5
#
_entry.id   f2fcb3ab72902bf2e148b22c9c156fc5
#
_cell.length_a   1.000
_cell.length_b   1.000
_cell.length_c   1.000
_cell.angle_alpha   90.00
_cell.angle_beta   90.00
_cell.angle_gamma   90.00
#
_symmetry.space_group_name_H-M   'P 1'
#
loop_
_entity.id
_entity.type
_entity.pdbx_description
1 polymer ?
#
loop_
_entity_poly.entity_id
_entity_poly.type
_entity_poly.pdbx_seq_one_letter_code
_entity_poly.pdbx_strand_id
1 'polypeptide(L)'
;MDEQLLSIHIHNIRDYTTDKHHVTDDYAYGGGGGMVMKPDPIFTAVESILGLTKSQEPRIQNTDSTDQDLARKTPIILMSPAGRRFNHEMAKELARHERIALICGHYEGVDERVREHLCTDAISIGDYVLTGGELPAMVIVDAVARQIPKVLPEFAPLNESHANGLLEYPHYTRPPEFRGWRVPDILLSGHHAKIEKWRQQQSELRTRAANSQELIVEG
;
A
#
# COMPACT_ATOMS: atom_id res chain seq x y z
N MET A 1 -6.34 -0.17 -28.81
CA MET A 1 -6.01 1.14 -28.20
C MET A 1 -5.36 0.83 -26.88
N ASP A 2 -4.11 1.22 -26.68
CA ASP A 2 -3.47 1.12 -25.37
C ASP A 2 -4.15 2.13 -24.45
N GLU A 3 -5.01 1.65 -23.56
CA GLU A 3 -5.58 2.47 -22.49
C GLU A 3 -4.50 2.61 -21.41
N GLN A 4 -3.96 3.81 -21.24
CA GLN A 4 -3.04 4.10 -20.13
C GLN A 4 -3.84 4.20 -18.84
N LEU A 5 -3.95 3.08 -18.12
CA LEU A 5 -4.74 2.97 -16.88
C LEU A 5 -4.01 3.50 -15.65
N LEU A 6 -2.68 3.49 -15.68
CA LEU A 6 -1.81 3.93 -14.59
C LEU A 6 -0.54 4.54 -15.16
N SER A 7 -0.03 5.59 -14.55
CA SER A 7 1.31 6.13 -14.79
C SER A 7 2.07 6.26 -13.48
N ILE A 8 3.38 5.94 -13.50
CA ILE A 8 4.27 6.08 -12.35
C ILE A 8 5.38 7.05 -12.73
N HIS A 9 5.56 8.11 -11.94
CA HIS A 9 6.64 9.08 -12.09
C HIS A 9 7.57 8.98 -10.89
N ILE A 10 8.84 8.70 -11.15
CA ILE A 10 9.87 8.59 -10.11
C ILE A 10 10.66 9.88 -10.09
N HIS A 11 10.76 10.49 -8.91
CA HIS A 11 11.49 11.74 -8.68
C HIS A 11 12.63 11.49 -7.70
N ASN A 12 13.84 11.90 -8.08
CA ASN A 12 14.97 11.87 -7.20
C ASN A 12 15.01 13.19 -6.40
N ILE A 13 14.89 13.13 -5.08
CA ILE A 13 14.89 14.32 -4.22
C ILE A 13 16.18 15.13 -4.32
N ARG A 14 17.31 14.52 -4.73
CA ARG A 14 18.57 15.24 -4.97
C ARG A 14 18.45 16.29 -6.06
N ASP A 15 17.56 16.13 -7.02
CA ASP A 15 17.31 17.06 -8.11
C ASP A 15 16.62 18.35 -7.62
N TYR A 16 16.10 18.33 -6.39
CA TYR A 16 15.40 19.45 -5.75
C TYR A 16 16.23 20.15 -4.67
N THR A 17 17.52 19.83 -4.58
CA THR A 17 18.46 20.54 -3.71
C THR A 17 19.03 21.79 -4.41
N THR A 18 19.37 22.79 -3.63
CA THR A 18 19.95 24.05 -4.14
C THR A 18 21.46 24.13 -3.94
N ASP A 19 22.04 23.23 -3.15
CA ASP A 19 23.46 23.20 -2.87
C ASP A 19 24.26 22.43 -3.93
N LYS A 20 25.55 22.79 -4.06
CA LYS A 20 26.47 22.21 -5.05
C LYS A 20 26.67 20.68 -4.93
N HIS A 21 26.48 20.14 -3.74
CA HIS A 21 26.75 18.73 -3.45
C HIS A 21 25.50 17.87 -3.41
N HIS A 22 24.32 18.45 -3.67
CA HIS A 22 23.03 17.77 -3.65
C HIS A 22 22.79 16.98 -2.36
N VAL A 23 23.05 17.65 -1.21
CA VAL A 23 22.96 17.03 0.12
C VAL A 23 21.50 16.89 0.55
N THR A 24 21.07 15.66 0.78
CA THR A 24 19.68 15.30 1.15
C THR A 24 19.53 14.81 2.57
N ASP A 25 20.61 14.66 3.32
CA ASP A 25 20.64 14.08 4.66
C ASP A 25 21.66 14.83 5.55
N ASP A 26 21.52 14.71 6.87
CA ASP A 26 22.44 15.31 7.86
C ASP A 26 22.34 14.54 9.19
N TYR A 27 23.21 14.82 10.14
CA TYR A 27 23.20 14.25 11.47
C TYR A 27 21.94 14.64 12.25
N ALA A 28 21.41 13.70 13.04
CA ALA A 28 20.28 13.98 13.92
C ALA A 28 20.64 14.95 15.03
N TYR A 29 19.75 15.88 15.35
CA TYR A 29 19.85 16.67 16.57
C TYR A 29 19.69 15.76 17.80
N GLY A 30 20.37 16.10 18.87
CA GLY A 30 20.37 15.31 20.11
C GLY A 30 21.37 14.15 20.13
N GLY A 31 22.12 13.95 19.05
CA GLY A 31 23.07 12.84 18.92
C GLY A 31 22.39 11.54 18.47
N GLY A 32 23.16 10.46 18.44
CA GLY A 32 22.76 9.16 17.91
C GLY A 32 23.61 8.76 16.71
N GLY A 33 23.45 7.53 16.24
CA GLY A 33 24.09 7.05 15.02
C GLY A 33 23.22 7.30 13.79
N GLY A 34 23.87 7.35 12.61
CA GLY A 34 23.15 7.45 11.33
C GLY A 34 22.83 8.88 10.90
N MET A 35 22.14 8.98 9.78
CA MET A 35 21.76 10.21 9.12
C MET A 35 20.23 10.30 9.02
N VAL A 36 19.70 11.52 9.00
CA VAL A 36 18.27 11.79 8.81
C VAL A 36 18.08 12.59 7.52
N MET A 37 17.11 12.23 6.72
CA MET A 37 16.80 12.95 5.50
C MET A 37 16.24 14.34 5.81
N LYS A 38 16.82 15.35 5.16
CA LYS A 38 16.48 16.76 5.38
C LYS A 38 15.09 17.10 4.88
N PRO A 39 14.35 17.99 5.56
CA PRO A 39 13.02 18.40 5.14
C PRO A 39 13.02 19.20 3.84
N ASP A 40 13.99 20.14 3.65
CA ASP A 40 13.99 21.07 2.52
C ASP A 40 13.89 20.38 1.14
N PRO A 41 14.71 19.36 0.79
CA PRO A 41 14.61 18.72 -0.51
C PRO A 41 13.28 18.00 -0.72
N ILE A 42 12.73 17.41 0.36
CA ILE A 42 11.47 16.67 0.29
C ILE A 42 10.29 17.61 0.08
N PHE A 43 10.23 18.71 0.85
CA PHE A 43 9.21 19.74 0.67
C PHE A 43 9.28 20.34 -0.73
N THR A 44 10.47 20.74 -1.18
CA THR A 44 10.67 21.32 -2.51
C THR A 44 10.22 20.37 -3.63
N ALA A 45 10.57 19.09 -3.51
CA ALA A 45 10.14 18.08 -4.48
C ALA A 45 8.62 17.96 -4.54
N VAL A 46 7.97 17.71 -3.40
CA VAL A 46 6.53 17.50 -3.32
C VAL A 46 5.74 18.74 -3.75
N GLU A 47 6.13 19.92 -3.27
CA GLU A 47 5.52 21.20 -3.66
C GLU A 47 5.63 21.43 -5.17
N SER A 48 6.80 21.20 -5.75
CA SER A 48 7.03 21.35 -7.20
C SER A 48 6.18 20.36 -8.03
N ILE A 49 6.16 19.08 -7.64
CA ILE A 49 5.45 18.01 -8.35
C ILE A 49 3.92 18.22 -8.29
N LEU A 50 3.42 18.65 -7.15
CA LEU A 50 1.98 18.82 -6.93
C LEU A 50 1.48 20.24 -7.24
N GLY A 51 2.37 21.18 -7.55
CA GLY A 51 2.03 22.56 -7.79
C GLY A 51 1.50 23.28 -6.54
N LEU A 52 1.97 22.87 -5.35
CA LEU A 52 1.59 23.48 -4.09
C LEU A 52 2.35 24.80 -3.91
N THR A 53 1.65 25.86 -3.49
CA THR A 53 2.28 27.10 -3.09
C THR A 53 2.62 27.05 -1.60
N LYS A 54 3.72 27.70 -1.17
CA LYS A 54 4.21 27.73 0.21
C LYS A 54 3.18 28.21 1.27
N SER A 55 2.04 28.71 0.84
CA SER A 55 0.94 29.19 1.70
C SER A 55 -0.18 28.16 1.90
N GLN A 56 -0.12 27.01 1.25
CA GLN A 56 -1.10 25.93 1.42
C GLN A 56 -0.54 24.93 2.42
N GLU A 57 -0.69 25.23 3.72
CA GLU A 57 -0.46 24.23 4.77
C GLU A 57 -1.39 23.04 4.53
N PRO A 58 -0.87 21.81 4.57
CA PRO A 58 -1.72 20.61 4.62
C PRO A 58 -2.45 20.66 5.96
N ARG A 59 -3.67 21.15 5.96
CA ARG A 59 -4.51 21.10 7.14
C ARG A 59 -5.01 19.70 7.32
N ILE A 60 -4.55 19.03 8.36
CA ILE A 60 -5.27 17.91 8.97
C ILE A 60 -6.61 18.50 9.44
N GLN A 61 -7.60 18.51 8.58
CA GLN A 61 -8.97 18.90 8.94
C GLN A 61 -9.79 17.63 9.09
N ASN A 62 -10.03 17.29 10.35
CA ASN A 62 -11.24 16.59 10.75
C ASN A 62 -12.42 17.49 10.39
N THR A 63 -13.02 17.36 9.21
CA THR A 63 -14.34 17.96 8.93
C THR A 63 -14.93 17.33 7.67
N ASP A 64 -16.18 16.98 7.72
CA ASP A 64 -17.24 16.73 6.75
C ASP A 64 -16.95 17.09 5.29
N SER A 65 -15.90 16.50 4.71
CA SER A 65 -15.62 16.59 3.28
C SER A 65 -16.48 15.55 2.58
N THR A 66 -17.17 15.93 1.53
CA THR A 66 -17.91 14.97 0.69
C THR A 66 -16.93 14.03 -0.02
N ASP A 67 -17.34 12.80 -0.32
CA ASP A 67 -16.51 11.80 -1.03
C ASP A 67 -15.84 12.35 -2.31
N GLN A 68 -16.48 13.34 -2.97
CA GLN A 68 -15.93 13.98 -4.16
C GLN A 68 -14.79 14.95 -3.88
N ASP A 69 -14.77 15.60 -2.71
CA ASP A 69 -13.68 16.52 -2.32
C ASP A 69 -12.45 15.75 -1.84
N LEU A 70 -12.64 14.56 -1.25
CA LEU A 70 -11.56 13.67 -0.86
C LEU A 70 -10.82 13.09 -2.07
N ALA A 71 -11.54 12.70 -3.12
CA ALA A 71 -10.95 12.18 -4.36
C ALA A 71 -10.08 13.20 -5.11
N ARG A 72 -10.33 14.50 -4.93
CA ARG A 72 -9.58 15.59 -5.58
C ARG A 72 -8.27 15.96 -4.87
N LYS A 73 -8.13 15.66 -3.58
CA LYS A 73 -6.89 15.92 -2.84
C LYS A 73 -5.91 14.78 -3.11
N THR A 74 -4.69 15.11 -3.54
CA THR A 74 -3.61 14.14 -3.68
C THR A 74 -3.12 13.72 -2.30
N PRO A 75 -3.30 12.45 -1.87
CA PRO A 75 -2.66 11.97 -0.65
C PRO A 75 -1.14 12.01 -0.78
N ILE A 76 -0.47 12.52 0.26
CA ILE A 76 0.98 12.55 0.39
C ILE A 76 1.33 11.58 1.51
N ILE A 77 1.87 10.42 1.16
CA ILE A 77 2.02 9.29 2.07
C ILE A 77 3.49 9.00 2.33
N LEU A 78 3.88 9.02 3.59
CA LEU A 78 5.21 8.60 4.02
C LEU A 78 5.24 7.07 4.23
N MET A 79 6.20 6.41 3.60
CA MET A 79 6.52 5.01 3.92
C MET A 79 7.29 4.95 5.23
N SER A 80 6.66 4.43 6.30
CA SER A 80 7.26 4.40 7.63
C SER A 80 6.79 3.17 8.43
N PRO A 81 7.68 2.49 9.17
CA PRO A 81 7.28 1.40 10.09
C PRO A 81 6.30 1.88 11.18
N ALA A 82 6.35 3.17 11.54
CA ALA A 82 5.46 3.78 12.53
C ALA A 82 4.09 4.21 11.96
N GLY A 83 3.85 4.01 10.66
CA GLY A 83 2.59 4.34 9.99
C GLY A 83 1.46 3.36 10.28
N ARG A 84 0.24 3.70 9.86
CA ARG A 84 -0.92 2.78 9.90
C ARG A 84 -0.62 1.54 9.05
N ARG A 85 -1.03 0.38 9.53
CA ARG A 85 -0.81 -0.86 8.79
C ARG A 85 -1.67 -0.89 7.52
N PHE A 86 -1.00 -1.07 6.38
CA PHE A 86 -1.64 -1.21 5.07
C PHE A 86 -2.49 -2.48 5.00
N ASN A 87 -3.67 -2.37 4.41
CA ASN A 87 -4.60 -3.46 4.20
C ASN A 87 -5.41 -3.27 2.91
N HIS A 88 -6.25 -4.25 2.59
CA HIS A 88 -7.05 -4.27 1.38
C HIS A 88 -8.02 -3.07 1.26
N GLU A 89 -8.65 -2.65 2.37
CA GLU A 89 -9.58 -1.51 2.36
C GLU A 89 -8.83 -0.19 2.07
N MET A 90 -7.62 -0.01 2.62
CA MET A 90 -6.77 1.14 2.27
C MET A 90 -6.37 1.13 0.80
N ALA A 91 -6.11 -0.04 0.21
CA ALA A 91 -5.82 -0.13 -1.23
C ALA A 91 -7.02 0.34 -2.08
N LYS A 92 -8.24 -0.05 -1.69
CA LYS A 92 -9.48 0.40 -2.34
C LYS A 92 -9.73 1.90 -2.17
N GLU A 93 -9.45 2.43 -0.99
CA GLU A 93 -9.54 3.87 -0.72
C GLU A 93 -8.56 4.64 -1.61
N LEU A 94 -7.29 4.26 -1.62
CA LEU A 94 -6.27 4.91 -2.42
C LEU A 94 -6.54 4.83 -3.92
N ALA A 95 -7.11 3.74 -4.41
CA ALA A 95 -7.46 3.57 -5.83
C ALA A 95 -8.55 4.55 -6.32
N ARG A 96 -9.25 5.24 -5.42
CA ARG A 96 -10.25 6.27 -5.77
C ARG A 96 -9.64 7.63 -6.10
N HIS A 97 -8.36 7.84 -5.74
CA HIS A 97 -7.67 9.09 -6.00
C HIS A 97 -7.09 9.12 -7.42
N GLU A 98 -7.20 10.25 -8.08
CA GLU A 98 -6.59 10.47 -9.39
C GLU A 98 -5.06 10.46 -9.35
N ARG A 99 -4.49 10.81 -8.18
CA ARG A 99 -3.05 10.87 -7.94
C ARG A 99 -2.76 10.56 -6.48
N ILE A 100 -1.68 9.85 -6.23
CA ILE A 100 -1.08 9.67 -4.90
C ILE A 100 0.41 9.99 -4.99
N ALA A 101 0.98 10.57 -3.93
CA ALA A 101 2.40 10.80 -3.80
C ALA A 101 2.94 9.91 -2.66
N LEU A 102 3.98 9.13 -2.96
CA LEU A 102 4.63 8.24 -1.98
C LEU A 102 6.03 8.77 -1.69
N ILE A 103 6.32 9.06 -0.43
CA ILE A 103 7.64 9.49 0.04
C ILE A 103 8.39 8.27 0.57
N CYS A 104 9.50 7.94 -0.09
CA CYS A 104 10.38 6.85 0.28
C CYS A 104 11.58 7.40 1.05
N GLY A 105 11.63 7.12 2.36
CA GLY A 105 12.75 7.50 3.22
C GLY A 105 13.89 6.49 3.16
N HIS A 106 15.08 6.93 3.60
CA HIS A 106 16.29 6.13 3.79
C HIS A 106 16.92 6.42 5.15
N TYR A 107 17.99 5.72 5.47
CA TYR A 107 18.79 5.89 6.70
C TYR A 107 17.96 5.69 7.97
N GLU A 108 18.07 6.59 8.95
CA GLU A 108 17.26 6.57 10.18
C GLU A 108 15.82 7.10 9.96
N GLY A 109 15.52 7.55 8.75
CA GLY A 109 14.22 8.08 8.36
C GLY A 109 14.27 9.50 7.83
N VAL A 110 13.12 10.13 7.79
CA VAL A 110 12.98 11.55 7.39
C VAL A 110 12.79 12.44 8.59
N ASP A 111 13.17 13.71 8.47
CA ASP A 111 12.90 14.73 9.48
C ASP A 111 11.40 14.76 9.82
N GLU A 112 11.07 14.78 11.12
CA GLU A 112 9.70 14.67 11.60
C GLU A 112 8.78 15.77 11.06
N ARG A 113 9.32 16.94 10.76
CA ARG A 113 8.56 18.04 10.13
C ARG A 113 7.97 17.66 8.77
N VAL A 114 8.56 16.70 8.05
CA VAL A 114 7.99 16.15 6.81
C VAL A 114 6.69 15.41 7.13
N ARG A 115 6.73 14.55 8.16
CA ARG A 115 5.53 13.80 8.57
C ARG A 115 4.43 14.73 9.09
N GLU A 116 4.79 15.70 9.94
CA GLU A 116 3.81 16.56 10.62
C GLU A 116 3.20 17.64 9.73
N HIS A 117 3.98 18.16 8.76
CA HIS A 117 3.57 19.35 8.02
C HIS A 117 3.41 19.16 6.52
N LEU A 118 3.85 18.03 5.96
CA LEU A 118 3.74 17.75 4.53
C LEU A 118 2.86 16.53 4.24
N CYS A 119 3.00 15.47 5.03
CA CYS A 119 2.28 14.22 4.77
C CYS A 119 0.81 14.32 5.22
N THR A 120 -0.06 13.70 4.43
CA THR A 120 -1.46 13.49 4.83
C THR A 120 -1.62 12.20 5.64
N ASP A 121 -0.68 11.25 5.46
CA ASP A 121 -0.69 9.96 6.14
C ASP A 121 0.73 9.36 6.20
N ALA A 122 0.92 8.37 7.06
CA ALA A 122 2.08 7.50 7.08
C ALA A 122 1.60 6.04 7.08
N ILE A 123 2.19 5.20 6.24
CA ILE A 123 1.76 3.81 6.04
C ILE A 123 2.92 2.84 6.26
N SER A 124 2.64 1.78 7.01
CA SER A 124 3.50 0.61 7.25
C SER A 124 2.97 -0.60 6.49
N ILE A 125 3.83 -1.40 5.90
CA ILE A 125 3.45 -2.69 5.29
C ILE A 125 3.61 -3.89 6.23
N GLY A 126 4.06 -3.68 7.46
CA GLY A 126 4.25 -4.75 8.45
C GLY A 126 5.16 -4.34 9.60
N ASP A 127 5.23 -5.18 10.63
CA ASP A 127 6.01 -4.96 11.86
C ASP A 127 7.46 -5.41 11.65
N TYR A 128 8.15 -4.78 10.73
CA TYR A 128 9.56 -4.97 10.42
C TYR A 128 10.14 -3.72 9.77
N VAL A 129 11.46 -3.59 9.85
CA VAL A 129 12.18 -2.46 9.26
C VAL A 129 12.85 -2.90 7.97
N LEU A 130 12.78 -2.05 6.95
CA LEU A 130 13.47 -2.20 5.67
C LEU A 130 14.52 -1.09 5.51
N THR A 131 15.44 -1.27 4.57
CA THR A 131 16.53 -0.30 4.32
C THR A 131 16.06 0.99 3.67
N GLY A 132 14.86 1.01 3.08
CA GLY A 132 14.28 2.18 2.41
C GLY A 132 12.79 2.02 2.15
N GLY A 133 12.15 3.10 1.74
CA GLY A 133 10.72 3.18 1.49
C GLY A 133 10.27 2.67 0.11
N GLU A 134 11.19 2.32 -0.79
CA GLU A 134 10.88 1.94 -2.17
C GLU A 134 10.13 0.62 -2.25
N LEU A 135 10.58 -0.41 -1.52
CA LEU A 135 9.88 -1.70 -1.50
C LEU A 135 8.47 -1.60 -0.92
N PRO A 136 8.24 -0.93 0.23
CA PRO A 136 6.88 -0.63 0.69
C PRO A 136 6.04 0.11 -0.33
N ALA A 137 6.59 1.12 -1.00
CA ALA A 137 5.88 1.87 -2.04
C ALA A 137 5.48 0.95 -3.21
N MET A 138 6.35 0.05 -3.66
CA MET A 138 6.04 -0.93 -4.70
C MET A 138 4.90 -1.86 -4.30
N VAL A 139 4.87 -2.33 -3.05
CA VAL A 139 3.76 -3.16 -2.52
C VAL A 139 2.44 -2.41 -2.57
N ILE A 140 2.43 -1.13 -2.14
CA ILE A 140 1.22 -0.29 -2.18
C ILE A 140 0.79 -0.04 -3.63
N VAL A 141 1.71 0.31 -4.52
CA VAL A 141 1.41 0.54 -5.95
C VAL A 141 0.78 -0.69 -6.58
N ASP A 142 1.33 -1.89 -6.36
CA ASP A 142 0.77 -3.13 -6.89
C ASP A 142 -0.65 -3.38 -6.35
N ALA A 143 -0.82 -3.31 -5.04
CA ALA A 143 -2.12 -3.54 -4.40
C ALA A 143 -3.19 -2.52 -4.82
N VAL A 144 -2.82 -1.24 -4.98
CA VAL A 144 -3.71 -0.17 -5.46
C VAL A 144 -4.05 -0.34 -6.94
N ALA A 145 -3.05 -0.63 -7.78
CA ALA A 145 -3.24 -0.82 -9.22
C ALA A 145 -4.26 -1.91 -9.51
N ARG A 146 -4.27 -3.00 -8.76
CA ARG A 146 -5.24 -4.10 -8.88
C ARG A 146 -6.69 -3.70 -8.60
N GLN A 147 -6.91 -2.59 -7.88
CA GLN A 147 -8.23 -2.04 -7.58
C GLN A 147 -8.73 -1.08 -8.66
N ILE A 148 -7.88 -0.66 -9.60
CA ILE A 148 -8.26 0.23 -10.70
C ILE A 148 -9.08 -0.57 -11.72
N PRO A 149 -10.26 -0.08 -12.13
CA PRO A 149 -11.08 -0.75 -13.14
C PRO A 149 -10.28 -1.04 -14.42
N LYS A 150 -10.50 -2.21 -15.00
CA LYS A 150 -9.85 -2.71 -16.24
C LYS A 150 -8.38 -3.13 -16.11
N VAL A 151 -7.70 -2.90 -14.99
CA VAL A 151 -6.35 -3.46 -14.75
C VAL A 151 -6.41 -4.97 -14.64
N LEU A 152 -7.44 -5.49 -13.97
CA LEU A 152 -7.76 -6.92 -13.90
C LEU A 152 -9.17 -7.17 -14.46
N PRO A 153 -9.48 -8.43 -14.84
CA PRO A 153 -10.86 -8.82 -15.15
C PRO A 153 -11.79 -8.48 -13.98
N GLU A 154 -13.00 -7.98 -14.26
CA GLU A 154 -13.95 -7.46 -13.25
C GLU A 154 -14.26 -8.45 -12.11
N PHE A 155 -14.21 -9.74 -12.38
CA PHE A 155 -14.47 -10.78 -11.37
C PHE A 155 -13.28 -11.08 -10.46
N ALA A 156 -12.06 -10.70 -10.84
CA ALA A 156 -10.86 -11.07 -10.10
C ALA A 156 -10.80 -10.39 -8.71
N PRO A 157 -10.95 -9.06 -8.58
CA PRO A 157 -10.89 -8.40 -7.28
C PRO A 157 -12.04 -8.79 -6.33
N LEU A 158 -13.16 -9.29 -6.85
CA LEU A 158 -14.34 -9.62 -6.05
C LEU A 158 -14.20 -10.94 -5.28
N ASN A 159 -13.36 -11.86 -5.75
CA ASN A 159 -13.22 -13.20 -5.22
C ASN A 159 -11.87 -13.45 -4.53
N GLU A 160 -11.03 -12.46 -4.44
CA GLU A 160 -9.70 -12.56 -3.82
C GLU A 160 -9.77 -12.58 -2.28
N SER A 161 -8.70 -13.07 -1.67
CA SER A 161 -8.51 -12.96 -0.22
C SER A 161 -8.69 -11.51 0.24
N HIS A 162 -9.40 -11.34 1.35
CA HIS A 162 -9.74 -10.05 1.97
C HIS A 162 -10.81 -9.21 1.26
N ALA A 163 -11.25 -9.54 0.03
CA ALA A 163 -12.27 -8.77 -0.69
C ALA A 163 -13.61 -8.73 0.06
N ASN A 164 -13.96 -9.80 0.74
CA ASN A 164 -15.19 -9.96 1.55
C ASN A 164 -14.88 -10.32 3.02
N GLY A 165 -13.67 -10.04 3.50
CA GLY A 165 -13.21 -10.36 4.84
C GLY A 165 -12.80 -11.82 5.05
N LEU A 166 -12.83 -12.65 4.01
CA LEU A 166 -12.38 -14.04 4.04
C LEU A 166 -11.10 -14.24 3.24
N LEU A 167 -10.32 -15.25 3.62
CA LEU A 167 -9.26 -15.78 2.77
C LEU A 167 -9.87 -16.64 1.66
N GLU A 168 -9.25 -16.62 0.50
CA GLU A 168 -9.67 -17.40 -0.64
C GLU A 168 -9.50 -18.91 -0.38
N TYR A 169 -10.39 -19.71 -0.96
CA TYR A 169 -10.33 -21.17 -0.92
C TYR A 169 -9.09 -21.72 -1.66
N PRO A 170 -8.65 -22.98 -1.39
CA PRO A 170 -7.49 -23.57 -2.06
C PRO A 170 -7.79 -23.87 -3.53
N HIS A 171 -6.87 -23.48 -4.40
CA HIS A 171 -6.93 -23.77 -5.82
C HIS A 171 -6.17 -25.05 -6.15
N TYR A 172 -6.72 -25.82 -7.07
CA TYR A 172 -6.10 -27.01 -7.64
C TYR A 172 -6.09 -26.92 -9.16
N THR A 173 -5.04 -27.45 -9.78
CA THR A 173 -4.90 -27.54 -11.22
C THR A 173 -4.52 -28.97 -11.65
N ARG A 174 -4.33 -29.18 -12.92
CA ARG A 174 -3.90 -30.47 -13.51
C ARG A 174 -2.46 -30.82 -13.13
N PRO A 175 -2.15 -32.10 -12.97
CA PRO A 175 -2.99 -33.28 -13.10
C PRO A 175 -3.90 -33.53 -11.89
N PRO A 176 -4.98 -34.35 -11.99
CA PRO A 176 -5.90 -34.62 -10.88
C PRO A 176 -5.27 -35.40 -9.74
N GLU A 177 -4.13 -36.05 -9.98
CA GLU A 177 -3.32 -36.70 -8.96
C GLU A 177 -1.83 -36.42 -9.23
N PHE A 178 -1.09 -36.06 -8.19
CA PHE A 178 0.34 -35.84 -8.24
C PHE A 178 1.02 -36.46 -7.01
N ARG A 179 1.91 -37.43 -7.22
CA ARG A 179 2.64 -38.16 -6.18
C ARG A 179 1.75 -38.81 -5.10
N GLY A 180 0.57 -39.29 -5.48
CA GLY A 180 -0.42 -39.86 -4.55
C GLY A 180 -1.35 -38.83 -3.89
N TRP A 181 -1.11 -37.52 -4.07
CA TRP A 181 -2.01 -36.46 -3.59
C TRP A 181 -3.06 -36.14 -4.65
N ARG A 182 -4.33 -36.29 -4.27
CA ARG A 182 -5.47 -36.11 -5.18
C ARG A 182 -6.16 -34.77 -4.98
N VAL A 183 -6.63 -34.21 -6.08
CA VAL A 183 -7.60 -33.11 -6.07
C VAL A 183 -8.90 -33.61 -5.41
N PRO A 184 -9.53 -32.81 -4.52
CA PRO A 184 -10.81 -33.17 -3.92
C PRO A 184 -11.86 -33.58 -4.98
N ASP A 185 -12.50 -34.73 -4.81
CA ASP A 185 -13.43 -35.31 -5.78
C ASP A 185 -14.58 -34.35 -6.11
N ILE A 186 -15.00 -33.52 -5.15
CA ILE A 186 -16.03 -32.51 -5.37
C ILE A 186 -15.69 -31.54 -6.49
N LEU A 187 -14.41 -31.13 -6.63
CA LEU A 187 -13.93 -30.24 -7.67
C LEU A 187 -13.92 -30.89 -9.06
N LEU A 188 -13.88 -32.24 -9.12
CA LEU A 188 -13.91 -33.03 -10.35
C LEU A 188 -15.33 -33.42 -10.74
N SER A 189 -16.33 -33.19 -9.88
CA SER A 189 -17.69 -33.68 -10.03
C SER A 189 -18.55 -32.96 -11.08
N GLY A 190 -18.17 -31.73 -11.48
CA GLY A 190 -19.00 -30.86 -12.33
C GLY A 190 -20.25 -30.28 -11.66
N HIS A 191 -20.49 -30.55 -10.36
CA HIS A 191 -21.66 -30.05 -9.63
C HIS A 191 -21.41 -28.64 -9.08
N HIS A 192 -21.65 -27.61 -9.90
CA HIS A 192 -21.33 -26.21 -9.57
C HIS A 192 -21.83 -25.75 -8.19
N ALA A 193 -23.08 -26.04 -7.84
CA ALA A 193 -23.64 -25.65 -6.54
C ALA A 193 -22.91 -26.29 -5.33
N LYS A 194 -22.49 -27.56 -5.47
CA LYS A 194 -21.73 -28.24 -4.42
C LYS A 194 -20.29 -27.77 -4.35
N ILE A 195 -19.68 -27.43 -5.51
CA ILE A 195 -18.35 -26.83 -5.60
C ILE A 195 -18.35 -25.47 -4.91
N GLU A 196 -19.35 -24.63 -5.16
CA GLU A 196 -19.45 -23.30 -4.52
C GLU A 196 -19.60 -23.40 -3.00
N LYS A 197 -20.44 -24.31 -2.52
CA LYS A 197 -20.56 -24.56 -1.08
C LYS A 197 -19.25 -25.05 -0.47
N TRP A 198 -18.51 -25.91 -1.15
CA TRP A 198 -17.20 -26.37 -0.70
C TRP A 198 -16.19 -25.22 -0.64
N ARG A 199 -16.14 -24.35 -1.67
CA ARG A 199 -15.29 -23.16 -1.71
C ARG A 199 -15.54 -22.26 -0.51
N GLN A 200 -16.80 -21.92 -0.26
CA GLN A 200 -17.20 -21.11 0.88
C GLN A 200 -16.74 -21.71 2.22
N GLN A 201 -16.96 -23.01 2.40
CA GLN A 201 -16.50 -23.71 3.61
C GLN A 201 -14.98 -23.66 3.77
N GLN A 202 -14.22 -23.83 2.69
CA GLN A 202 -12.76 -23.77 2.74
C GLN A 202 -12.26 -22.36 3.07
N SER A 203 -12.89 -21.33 2.52
CA SER A 203 -12.57 -19.93 2.84
C SER A 203 -12.78 -19.63 4.33
N GLU A 204 -13.91 -20.05 4.89
CA GLU A 204 -14.21 -19.88 6.31
C GLU A 204 -13.21 -20.63 7.21
N LEU A 205 -12.86 -21.87 6.86
CA LEU A 205 -11.88 -22.67 7.63
C LEU A 205 -10.50 -22.04 7.61
N ARG A 206 -10.04 -21.57 6.45
CA ARG A 206 -8.76 -20.89 6.30
C ARG A 206 -8.70 -19.60 7.09
N THR A 207 -9.74 -18.80 7.01
CA THR A 207 -9.83 -17.53 7.75
C THR A 207 -9.79 -17.76 9.26
N ARG A 208 -10.54 -18.74 9.78
CA ARG A 208 -10.51 -19.10 11.19
C ARG A 208 -9.12 -19.58 11.64
N ALA A 209 -8.46 -20.40 10.82
CA ALA A 209 -7.13 -20.89 11.13
C ALA A 209 -6.08 -19.75 11.18
N ALA A 210 -6.13 -18.79 10.24
CA ALA A 210 -5.26 -17.63 10.24
C ALA A 210 -5.46 -16.75 11.48
N ASN A 211 -6.71 -16.40 11.78
CA ASN A 211 -7.03 -15.55 12.95
C ASN A 211 -6.65 -16.24 14.28
N SER A 212 -6.71 -17.56 14.35
CA SER A 212 -6.28 -18.30 15.55
C SER A 212 -4.76 -18.28 15.75
N GLN A 213 -3.98 -18.14 14.69
CA GLN A 213 -2.52 -17.99 14.76
C GLN A 213 -2.11 -16.58 15.21
N GLU A 214 -2.82 -15.54 14.79
CA GLU A 214 -2.58 -14.16 15.25
C GLU A 214 -2.78 -14.03 16.77
N LEU A 215 -3.82 -14.65 17.34
CA LEU A 215 -4.09 -14.64 18.78
C LEU A 215 -3.02 -15.32 19.65
N ILE A 216 -2.21 -16.23 19.07
CA ILE A 216 -1.13 -16.92 19.79
C ILE A 216 0.16 -16.08 19.82
N VAL A 217 0.33 -15.16 18.89
CA VAL A 217 1.52 -14.31 18.79
C VAL A 217 1.40 -13.06 19.68
N GLU A 218 0.18 -12.64 20.03
CA GLU A 218 -0.07 -11.49 20.91
C GLU A 218 -0.12 -11.82 22.42
N GLY A 219 0.09 -13.06 22.81
CA GLY A 219 0.14 -13.55 24.19
C GLY A 219 1.55 -13.88 24.65
#